data_dcc35d8d8d6436b22e19b879946cce3c
#
_entry.id   dcc35d8d8d6436b22e19b879946cce3c
#
_cell.length_a   1.000
_cell.length_b   1.000
_cell.length_c   1.000
_cell.angle_alpha   90.00
_cell.angle_beta   90.00
_cell.angle_gamma   90.00
#
_symmetry.space_group_name_H-M   'P 1'
#
loop_
_entity.id
_entity.type
_entity.pdbx_description
1 polymer ?
#
loop_
_entity_poly.entity_id
_entity_poly.type
_entity_poly.pdbx_seq_one_letter_code
_entity_poly.pdbx_strand_id
1 'polypeptide(L)'
;MGLVNPGRPIPSAASAVNHITDDMVAFAPMFDSVLQQFLAFIGDDVLAGHNINRFDMKFLYRDCERYFGQTLTNDYIDTLKLARLCLPELSHHRLGDLAQYYGISTAGAHRALNDCRMNQQVFEKLAKELDGTTGRRLEIKNCPACGQPLKKRNGRFGEFWGCTGFPKCRYTENI
;
A
#
# COMPACT_ATOMS: atom_id res chain seq x y z
N MET A 1 -11.11 -17.91 5.58
CA MET A 1 -11.26 -16.58 4.97
C MET A 1 -12.54 -16.58 4.17
N GLY A 2 -13.47 -15.68 4.47
CA GLY A 2 -14.81 -15.68 3.91
C GLY A 2 -15.20 -14.34 3.30
N LEU A 3 -16.39 -14.31 2.71
CA LEU A 3 -17.05 -13.09 2.29
C LEU A 3 -17.58 -12.36 3.52
N VAL A 4 -17.85 -11.06 3.38
CA VAL A 4 -18.39 -10.18 4.40
C VAL A 4 -19.71 -9.61 3.90
N ASN A 5 -20.73 -9.61 4.72
CA ASN A 5 -21.97 -8.92 4.42
C ASN A 5 -21.76 -7.41 4.64
N PRO A 6 -21.90 -6.58 3.59
CA PRO A 6 -21.70 -5.14 3.72
C PRO A 6 -22.87 -4.41 4.39
N GLY A 7 -23.98 -5.08 4.71
CA GLY A 7 -25.20 -4.50 5.27
C GLY A 7 -25.93 -3.55 4.30
N ARG A 8 -25.59 -3.58 3.02
CA ARG A 8 -26.18 -2.76 1.95
C ARG A 8 -26.00 -3.45 0.59
N PRO A 9 -26.81 -3.12 -0.43
CA PRO A 9 -26.62 -3.64 -1.77
C PRO A 9 -25.23 -3.31 -2.34
N ILE A 10 -24.66 -4.28 -3.05
CA ILE A 10 -23.36 -4.12 -3.72
C ILE A 10 -23.61 -3.40 -5.05
N PRO A 11 -22.92 -2.26 -5.31
CA PRO A 11 -23.04 -1.58 -6.60
C PRO A 11 -22.63 -2.50 -7.76
N SER A 12 -23.41 -2.51 -8.84
CA SER A 12 -23.16 -3.34 -10.03
C SER A 12 -21.77 -3.14 -10.62
N ALA A 13 -21.25 -1.91 -10.60
CA ALA A 13 -19.87 -1.61 -11.00
C ALA A 13 -18.82 -2.33 -10.16
N ALA A 14 -19.06 -2.51 -8.85
CA ALA A 14 -18.16 -3.26 -7.99
C ALA A 14 -18.24 -4.77 -8.30
N SER A 15 -19.44 -5.31 -8.45
CA SER A 15 -19.66 -6.72 -8.83
C SER A 15 -19.05 -7.06 -10.18
N ALA A 16 -19.06 -6.13 -11.13
CA ALA A 16 -18.42 -6.31 -12.45
C ALA A 16 -16.89 -6.49 -12.33
N VAL A 17 -16.26 -5.92 -11.30
CA VAL A 17 -14.81 -6.00 -11.11
C VAL A 17 -14.40 -7.19 -10.23
N ASN A 18 -15.06 -7.37 -9.08
CA ASN A 18 -14.66 -8.36 -8.09
C ASN A 18 -15.47 -9.67 -8.16
N HIS A 19 -16.54 -9.70 -8.98
CA HIS A 19 -17.43 -10.84 -9.15
C HIS A 19 -18.12 -11.30 -7.85
N ILE A 20 -18.38 -10.36 -6.92
CA ILE A 20 -19.12 -10.62 -5.69
C ILE A 20 -20.51 -10.01 -5.83
N THR A 21 -21.55 -10.83 -5.64
CA THR A 21 -22.97 -10.45 -5.74
C THR A 21 -23.63 -10.43 -4.37
N ASP A 22 -24.80 -9.79 -4.27
CA ASP A 22 -25.56 -9.73 -3.02
C ASP A 22 -25.91 -11.12 -2.49
N ASP A 23 -26.28 -12.06 -3.37
CA ASP A 23 -26.61 -13.44 -2.99
C ASP A 23 -25.41 -14.15 -2.32
N MET A 24 -24.20 -13.88 -2.78
CA MET A 24 -22.99 -14.48 -2.24
C MET A 24 -22.67 -14.02 -0.80
N VAL A 25 -23.13 -12.84 -0.43
CA VAL A 25 -22.85 -12.23 0.88
C VAL A 25 -24.05 -12.22 1.81
N ALA A 26 -25.23 -12.66 1.37
CA ALA A 26 -26.48 -12.58 2.13
C ALA A 26 -26.38 -13.23 3.53
N PHE A 27 -25.68 -14.37 3.62
CA PHE A 27 -25.47 -15.12 4.85
C PHE A 27 -24.04 -15.00 5.41
N ALA A 28 -23.23 -14.11 4.84
CA ALA A 28 -21.88 -13.87 5.33
C ALA A 28 -21.91 -13.08 6.67
N PRO A 29 -20.89 -13.21 7.52
CA PRO A 29 -20.81 -12.45 8.74
C PRO A 29 -20.75 -10.94 8.46
N MET A 30 -21.27 -10.16 9.41
CA MET A 30 -21.21 -8.70 9.35
C MET A 30 -19.77 -8.19 9.53
N PHE A 31 -19.53 -6.98 9.05
CA PHE A 31 -18.19 -6.41 8.99
C PHE A 31 -17.52 -6.25 10.37
N ASP A 32 -18.25 -5.83 11.39
CA ASP A 32 -17.75 -5.67 12.76
C ASP A 32 -17.19 -6.98 13.35
N SER A 33 -17.93 -8.09 13.17
CA SER A 33 -17.47 -9.42 13.59
C SER A 33 -16.20 -9.86 12.85
N VAL A 34 -16.11 -9.58 11.55
CA VAL A 34 -14.92 -9.91 10.75
C VAL A 34 -13.75 -9.02 11.12
N LEU A 35 -13.99 -7.74 11.38
CA LEU A 35 -12.95 -6.81 11.82
C LEU A 35 -12.36 -7.24 13.16
N GLN A 36 -13.20 -7.67 14.12
CA GLN A 36 -12.71 -8.19 15.40
C GLN A 36 -11.80 -9.42 15.22
N GLN A 37 -12.21 -10.36 14.36
CA GLN A 37 -11.38 -11.53 14.04
C GLN A 37 -10.08 -11.13 13.34
N PHE A 38 -10.13 -10.14 12.44
CA PHE A 38 -8.96 -9.61 11.77
C PHE A 38 -7.98 -8.98 12.76
N LEU A 39 -8.47 -8.16 13.69
CA LEU A 39 -7.63 -7.55 14.74
C LEU A 39 -6.97 -8.61 15.63
N ALA A 40 -7.72 -9.63 16.01
CA ALA A 40 -7.16 -10.76 16.77
C ALA A 40 -6.11 -11.54 15.97
N PHE A 41 -6.29 -11.66 14.64
CA PHE A 41 -5.35 -12.35 13.76
C PHE A 41 -4.04 -11.58 13.56
N ILE A 42 -4.11 -10.26 13.37
CA ILE A 42 -2.90 -9.45 13.12
C ILE A 42 -2.11 -9.17 14.41
N GLY A 43 -2.75 -9.20 15.59
CA GLY A 43 -2.08 -8.85 16.86
C GLY A 43 -1.23 -7.59 16.71
N ASP A 44 0.04 -7.68 17.09
CA ASP A 44 1.04 -6.60 16.97
C ASP A 44 1.93 -6.72 15.73
N ASP A 45 1.57 -7.55 14.76
CA ASP A 45 2.35 -7.77 13.55
C ASP A 45 2.44 -6.53 12.66
N VAL A 46 3.53 -6.41 11.90
CA VAL A 46 3.70 -5.37 10.89
C VAL A 46 2.85 -5.70 9.66
N LEU A 47 2.00 -4.77 9.26
CA LEU A 47 1.12 -4.94 8.10
C LEU A 47 1.86 -4.59 6.80
N ALA A 48 1.75 -5.42 5.77
CA ALA A 48 2.30 -5.11 4.46
C ALA A 48 1.19 -5.03 3.40
N GLY A 49 1.16 -3.94 2.64
CA GLY A 49 0.15 -3.74 1.60
C GLY A 49 0.59 -2.80 0.50
N HIS A 50 -0.03 -2.92 -0.67
CA HIS A 50 0.26 -2.05 -1.80
C HIS A 50 -0.58 -0.78 -1.76
N ASN A 51 0.05 0.37 -1.58
CA ASN A 51 -0.60 1.67 -1.32
C ASN A 51 -1.41 1.67 -0.01
N ILE A 52 -1.04 0.82 0.92
CA ILE A 52 -1.73 0.58 2.19
C ILE A 52 -1.94 1.87 2.98
N ASN A 53 -0.94 2.76 3.01
CA ASN A 53 -1.01 4.03 3.73
C ASN A 53 -2.16 4.94 3.25
N ARG A 54 -2.37 5.01 1.94
CA ARG A 54 -3.38 5.92 1.37
C ARG A 54 -4.76 5.29 1.25
N PHE A 55 -4.84 3.98 1.30
CA PHE A 55 -6.08 3.24 1.11
C PHE A 55 -6.47 2.45 2.35
N ASP A 56 -5.90 1.28 2.59
CA ASP A 56 -6.35 0.33 3.60
C ASP A 56 -6.31 0.88 5.02
N MET A 57 -5.21 1.54 5.41
CA MET A 57 -5.05 2.07 6.76
C MET A 57 -6.10 3.13 7.12
N LYS A 58 -6.57 3.91 6.15
CA LYS A 58 -7.63 4.90 6.39
C LYS A 58 -8.95 4.24 6.79
N PHE A 59 -9.29 3.13 6.13
CA PHE A 59 -10.49 2.36 6.48
C PHE A 59 -10.31 1.68 7.82
N LEU A 60 -9.17 1.03 8.05
CA LEU A 60 -8.88 0.35 9.31
C LEU A 60 -8.94 1.30 10.51
N TYR A 61 -8.27 2.45 10.44
CA TYR A 61 -8.34 3.47 11.50
C TYR A 61 -9.77 3.94 11.77
N ARG A 62 -10.50 4.32 10.73
CA ARG A 62 -11.88 4.79 10.86
C ARG A 62 -12.78 3.70 11.47
N ASP A 63 -12.65 2.48 11.01
CA ASP A 63 -13.57 1.42 11.37
C ASP A 63 -13.23 0.83 12.74
N CYS A 64 -11.95 0.74 13.14
CA CYS A 64 -11.56 0.42 14.51
C CYS A 64 -12.09 1.44 15.51
N GLU A 65 -11.97 2.74 15.20
CA GLU A 65 -12.52 3.80 16.04
C GLU A 65 -14.04 3.72 16.11
N ARG A 66 -14.71 3.54 14.97
CA ARG A 66 -16.18 3.51 14.88
C ARG A 66 -16.81 2.33 15.63
N TYR A 67 -16.24 1.13 15.47
CA TYR A 67 -16.84 -0.09 16.00
C TYR A 67 -16.36 -0.45 17.40
N PHE A 68 -15.14 -0.07 17.76
CA PHE A 68 -14.51 -0.51 19.00
C PHE A 68 -13.96 0.64 19.86
N GLY A 69 -14.00 1.89 19.40
CA GLY A 69 -13.39 3.02 20.10
C GLY A 69 -11.87 2.87 20.28
N GLN A 70 -11.22 2.14 19.38
CA GLN A 70 -9.80 1.79 19.47
C GLN A 70 -9.05 2.33 18.27
N THR A 71 -7.81 2.76 18.49
CA THR A 71 -6.89 3.13 17.41
C THR A 71 -5.99 1.95 17.09
N LEU A 72 -5.88 1.62 15.80
CA LEU A 72 -4.92 0.60 15.34
C LEU A 72 -3.50 1.16 15.47
N THR A 73 -2.61 0.40 16.14
CA THR A 73 -1.23 0.82 16.43
C THR A 73 -0.17 0.07 15.64
N ASN A 74 -0.57 -0.86 14.80
CA ASN A 74 0.34 -1.68 14.01
C ASN A 74 1.18 -0.81 13.06
N ASP A 75 2.49 -1.06 13.03
CA ASP A 75 3.35 -0.56 11.98
C ASP A 75 2.98 -1.16 10.63
N TYR A 76 3.34 -0.47 9.53
CA TYR A 76 3.05 -0.98 8.21
C TYR A 76 4.13 -0.65 7.18
N ILE A 77 4.26 -1.53 6.18
CA ILE A 77 5.12 -1.39 5.01
C ILE A 77 4.26 -1.16 3.77
N ASP A 78 4.51 -0.04 3.08
CA ASP A 78 3.82 0.28 1.83
C ASP A 78 4.68 -0.17 0.64
N THR A 79 4.31 -1.28 0.00
CA THR A 79 5.06 -1.86 -1.12
C THR A 79 5.07 -0.96 -2.36
N LEU A 80 4.11 -0.04 -2.52
CA LEU A 80 4.17 0.96 -3.58
C LEU A 80 5.31 1.96 -3.35
N LYS A 81 5.52 2.39 -2.11
CA LYS A 81 6.64 3.28 -1.76
C LYS A 81 7.96 2.55 -1.96
N LEU A 82 8.03 1.30 -1.50
CA LEU A 82 9.20 0.46 -1.63
C LEU A 82 9.54 0.21 -3.12
N ALA A 83 8.56 -0.12 -3.94
CA ALA A 83 8.75 -0.33 -5.38
C ALA A 83 9.28 0.92 -6.09
N ARG A 84 8.78 2.11 -5.75
CA ARG A 84 9.29 3.37 -6.31
C ARG A 84 10.74 3.66 -5.92
N LEU A 85 11.17 3.14 -4.79
CA LEU A 85 12.54 3.27 -4.33
C LEU A 85 13.47 2.28 -5.04
N CYS A 86 13.04 1.01 -5.13
CA CYS A 86 13.85 -0.06 -5.71
C CYS A 86 13.91 0.00 -7.25
N LEU A 87 12.81 0.43 -7.88
CA LEU A 87 12.61 0.37 -9.34
C LEU A 87 12.23 1.76 -9.89
N PRO A 88 13.09 2.79 -9.72
CA PRO A 88 12.77 4.15 -10.15
C PRO A 88 12.54 4.29 -11.66
N GLU A 89 13.09 3.37 -12.45
CA GLU A 89 13.01 3.35 -13.92
C GLU A 89 11.64 2.88 -14.44
N LEU A 90 10.83 2.23 -13.63
CA LEU A 90 9.50 1.82 -14.06
C LEU A 90 8.57 3.02 -14.16
N SER A 91 7.89 3.13 -15.30
CA SER A 91 6.89 4.20 -15.54
C SER A 91 5.66 4.07 -14.64
N HIS A 92 5.29 2.84 -14.29
CA HIS A 92 4.14 2.51 -13.48
C HIS A 92 4.50 1.50 -12.38
N HIS A 93 3.89 1.67 -11.21
CA HIS A 93 4.15 0.82 -10.04
C HIS A 93 2.85 0.28 -9.44
N ARG A 94 1.83 0.00 -10.26
CA ARG A 94 0.63 -0.71 -9.78
C ARG A 94 1.01 -2.14 -9.43
N LEU A 95 0.27 -2.77 -8.54
CA LEU A 95 0.55 -4.14 -8.12
C LEU A 95 0.65 -5.11 -9.32
N GLY A 96 -0.25 -4.97 -10.31
CA GLY A 96 -0.20 -5.75 -11.56
C GLY A 96 1.04 -5.49 -12.40
N ASP A 97 1.50 -4.22 -12.51
CA ASP A 97 2.71 -3.87 -13.25
C ASP A 97 3.96 -4.49 -12.61
N LEU A 98 4.03 -4.46 -11.28
CA LEU A 98 5.12 -5.09 -10.52
C LEU A 98 5.08 -6.62 -10.62
N ALA A 99 3.88 -7.21 -10.56
CA ALA A 99 3.70 -8.64 -10.75
C ALA A 99 4.21 -9.06 -12.13
N GLN A 100 3.84 -8.34 -13.18
CA GLN A 100 4.32 -8.58 -14.55
C GLN A 100 5.84 -8.42 -14.64
N TYR A 101 6.41 -7.38 -14.05
CA TYR A 101 7.85 -7.14 -14.04
C TYR A 101 8.63 -8.30 -13.42
N TYR A 102 8.11 -8.88 -12.32
CA TYR A 102 8.74 -9.99 -11.62
C TYR A 102 8.33 -11.39 -12.13
N GLY A 103 7.51 -11.47 -13.17
CA GLY A 103 6.99 -12.75 -13.69
C GLY A 103 6.04 -13.48 -12.73
N ILE A 104 5.33 -12.73 -11.88
CA ILE A 104 4.33 -13.24 -10.94
C ILE A 104 2.98 -13.33 -11.65
N SER A 105 2.27 -14.44 -11.47
CA SER A 105 0.94 -14.63 -12.08
C SER A 105 -0.07 -13.61 -11.54
N THR A 106 -0.80 -12.98 -12.46
CA THR A 106 -1.93 -12.09 -12.17
C THR A 106 -3.28 -12.82 -12.28
N ALA A 107 -3.29 -14.12 -12.45
CA ALA A 107 -4.51 -14.90 -12.53
C ALA A 107 -5.33 -14.76 -11.24
N GLY A 108 -6.61 -14.41 -11.39
CA GLY A 108 -7.50 -14.16 -10.26
C GLY A 108 -7.26 -12.84 -9.53
N ALA A 109 -6.60 -11.85 -10.16
CA ALA A 109 -6.54 -10.48 -9.67
C ALA A 109 -7.95 -9.93 -9.39
N HIS A 110 -8.04 -8.90 -8.54
CA HIS A 110 -9.28 -8.30 -8.02
C HIS A 110 -10.06 -9.20 -7.04
N ARG A 111 -9.43 -10.26 -6.56
CA ARG A 111 -9.86 -11.04 -5.39
C ARG A 111 -8.86 -10.79 -4.26
N ALA A 112 -9.34 -10.25 -3.14
CA ALA A 112 -8.49 -9.77 -2.05
C ALA A 112 -7.40 -10.77 -1.61
N LEU A 113 -7.72 -12.07 -1.52
CA LEU A 113 -6.73 -13.10 -1.15
C LEU A 113 -5.64 -13.26 -2.21
N ASN A 114 -6.01 -13.20 -3.50
CA ASN A 114 -5.03 -13.32 -4.58
C ASN A 114 -4.17 -12.06 -4.66
N ASP A 115 -4.77 -10.89 -4.44
CA ASP A 115 -4.03 -9.62 -4.38
C ASP A 115 -3.06 -9.61 -3.19
N CYS A 116 -3.45 -10.14 -2.03
CA CYS A 116 -2.54 -10.32 -0.88
C CYS A 116 -1.37 -11.25 -1.21
N ARG A 117 -1.62 -12.39 -1.86
CA ARG A 117 -0.56 -13.34 -2.27
C ARG A 117 0.37 -12.72 -3.32
N MET A 118 -0.18 -11.98 -4.25
CA MET A 118 0.60 -11.25 -5.26
C MET A 118 1.45 -10.18 -4.58
N ASN A 119 0.88 -9.41 -3.65
CA ASN A 119 1.62 -8.41 -2.89
C ASN A 119 2.73 -9.01 -2.03
N GLN A 120 2.50 -10.17 -1.41
CA GLN A 120 3.53 -10.91 -0.69
C GLN A 120 4.72 -11.24 -1.59
N GLN A 121 4.47 -11.84 -2.77
CA GLN A 121 5.53 -12.20 -3.70
C GLN A 121 6.28 -10.97 -4.22
N VAL A 122 5.57 -9.88 -4.52
CA VAL A 122 6.18 -8.60 -4.91
C VAL A 122 7.05 -8.06 -3.78
N PHE A 123 6.56 -8.07 -2.54
CA PHE A 123 7.34 -7.63 -1.37
C PHE A 123 8.63 -8.43 -1.20
N GLU A 124 8.58 -9.76 -1.32
CA GLU A 124 9.75 -10.64 -1.22
C GLU A 124 10.79 -10.36 -2.32
N LYS A 125 10.34 -10.00 -3.54
CA LYS A 125 11.24 -9.57 -4.61
C LYS A 125 11.87 -8.21 -4.33
N LEU A 126 11.07 -7.24 -3.89
CA LEU A 126 11.56 -5.92 -3.52
C LEU A 126 12.55 -5.97 -2.35
N ALA A 127 12.32 -6.84 -1.37
CA ALA A 127 13.26 -7.05 -0.27
C ALA A 127 14.64 -7.55 -0.78
N LYS A 128 14.65 -8.47 -1.76
CA LYS A 128 15.90 -8.93 -2.40
C LYS A 128 16.60 -7.81 -3.18
N GLU A 129 15.84 -6.94 -3.85
CA GLU A 129 16.41 -5.76 -4.50
C GLU A 129 17.09 -4.84 -3.47
N LEU A 130 16.49 -4.64 -2.32
CA LEU A 130 17.10 -3.87 -1.23
C LEU A 130 18.37 -4.51 -0.71
N ASP A 131 18.39 -5.82 -0.48
CA ASP A 131 19.58 -6.55 -0.03
C ASP A 131 20.70 -6.48 -1.07
N GLY A 132 20.37 -6.62 -2.37
CA GLY A 132 21.30 -6.43 -3.48
C GLY A 132 21.79 -4.98 -3.62
N THR A 133 20.99 -4.02 -3.15
CA THR A 133 21.28 -2.58 -3.21
C THR A 133 22.06 -2.10 -1.99
N THR A 134 22.30 -2.93 -0.97
CA THR A 134 23.10 -2.57 0.21
C THR A 134 24.55 -2.20 -0.14
N GLY A 135 25.01 -2.46 -1.37
CA GLY A 135 26.21 -1.86 -1.94
C GLY A 135 26.03 -0.47 -2.57
N ARG A 136 24.79 -0.11 -2.96
CA ARG A 136 24.42 1.26 -3.33
C ARG A 136 23.82 1.94 -2.10
N ARG A 137 24.65 2.63 -1.37
CA ARG A 137 24.24 3.55 -0.31
C ARG A 137 23.12 4.42 -0.89
N LEU A 138 21.87 4.14 -0.51
CA LEU A 138 20.77 5.07 -0.72
C LEU A 138 21.14 6.31 0.09
N GLU A 139 21.75 7.28 -0.55
CA GLU A 139 21.95 8.59 0.06
C GLU A 139 20.55 9.21 0.26
N ILE A 140 19.96 8.90 1.40
CA ILE A 140 18.78 9.64 1.86
C ILE A 140 19.28 11.02 2.23
N LYS A 141 19.23 11.91 1.26
CA LYS A 141 19.57 13.31 1.46
C LYS A 141 18.41 13.96 2.21
N ASN A 142 18.66 14.36 3.45
CA ASN A 142 17.66 15.05 4.26
C ASN A 142 17.73 16.55 4.04
N CYS A 143 16.56 17.18 4.08
CA CYS A 143 16.42 18.63 3.97
C CYS A 143 17.08 19.31 5.18
N PRO A 144 18.04 20.22 4.99
CA PRO A 144 18.71 20.92 6.09
C PRO A 144 17.77 21.89 6.83
N ALA A 145 16.67 22.29 6.20
CA ALA A 145 15.72 23.23 6.80
C ALA A 145 14.67 22.57 7.70
N CYS A 146 14.26 21.30 7.42
CA CYS A 146 13.17 20.65 8.16
C CYS A 146 13.39 19.16 8.45
N GLY A 147 14.53 18.58 8.08
CA GLY A 147 14.85 17.17 8.31
C GLY A 147 14.11 16.15 7.41
N GLN A 148 13.11 16.58 6.64
CA GLN A 148 12.38 15.69 5.74
C GLN A 148 13.26 15.24 4.56
N PRO A 149 13.02 14.03 4.01
CA PRO A 149 13.78 13.57 2.84
C PRO A 149 13.69 14.53 1.65
N LEU A 150 14.78 14.68 0.93
CA LEU A 150 14.80 15.34 -0.37
C LEU A 150 14.47 14.32 -1.46
N LYS A 151 13.78 14.77 -2.50
CA LYS A 151 13.41 13.97 -3.67
C LYS A 151 13.87 14.68 -4.93
N LYS A 152 14.45 13.95 -5.88
CA LYS A 152 14.74 14.46 -7.23
C LYS A 152 13.44 14.85 -7.95
N ARG A 153 13.43 16.02 -8.54
CA ARG A 153 12.31 16.58 -9.30
C ARG A 153 12.84 17.19 -10.58
N ASN A 154 12.04 17.11 -11.64
CA ASN A 154 12.32 17.82 -12.89
C ASN A 154 11.67 19.21 -12.85
N GLY A 155 12.47 20.24 -13.00
CA GLY A 155 12.04 21.63 -13.12
C GLY A 155 12.31 22.20 -14.50
N ARG A 156 11.94 23.48 -14.70
CA ARG A 156 12.17 24.20 -15.98
C ARG A 156 13.64 24.25 -16.39
N PHE A 157 14.57 24.21 -15.41
CA PHE A 157 16.00 24.38 -15.63
C PHE A 157 16.80 23.08 -15.40
N GLY A 158 16.14 21.92 -15.33
CA GLY A 158 16.77 20.63 -15.13
C GLY A 158 16.33 19.96 -13.84
N GLU A 159 17.05 18.89 -13.46
CA GLU A 159 16.79 18.15 -12.25
C GLU A 159 17.27 18.92 -11.01
N PHE A 160 16.51 18.82 -9.93
CA PHE A 160 16.84 19.40 -8.62
C PHE A 160 16.32 18.53 -7.47
N TRP A 161 16.92 18.68 -6.31
CA TRP A 161 16.41 18.10 -5.08
C TRP A 161 15.34 19.01 -4.46
N GLY A 162 14.13 18.51 -4.29
CA GLY A 162 13.04 19.24 -3.63
C GLY A 162 12.62 18.57 -2.34
N CYS A 163 12.36 19.36 -1.30
CA CYS A 163 11.90 18.84 -0.02
C CYS A 163 10.51 18.18 -0.14
N THR A 164 10.35 17.02 0.49
CA THR A 164 9.04 16.32 0.55
C THR A 164 8.07 16.99 1.50
N GLY A 165 8.52 17.89 2.37
CA GLY A 165 7.69 18.72 3.26
C GLY A 165 6.95 19.87 2.56
N PHE A 166 7.08 20.04 1.23
CA PHE A 166 6.29 21.02 0.49
C PHE A 166 4.77 20.79 0.68
N PRO A 167 3.96 21.85 0.84
CA PRO A 167 4.27 23.28 0.71
C PRO A 167 4.82 23.95 1.96
N LYS A 168 4.87 23.26 3.12
CA LYS A 168 5.35 23.84 4.39
C LYS A 168 6.85 24.16 4.35
N CYS A 169 7.64 23.28 3.73
CA CYS A 169 9.05 23.51 3.48
C CYS A 169 9.28 23.63 1.96
N ARG A 170 9.93 24.74 1.55
CA ARG A 170 10.19 25.04 0.13
C ARG A 170 11.66 24.88 -0.24
N TYR A 171 12.43 24.20 0.58
CA TYR A 171 13.85 23.99 0.31
C TYR A 171 14.06 23.21 -1.00
N THR A 172 14.98 23.71 -1.81
CA THR A 172 15.44 23.08 -3.04
C THR A 172 16.94 23.20 -3.15
N GLU A 173 17.58 22.24 -3.83
CA GLU A 173 19.01 22.22 -4.09
C GLU A 173 19.26 21.69 -5.51
N ASN A 174 20.14 22.34 -6.26
CA ASN A 174 20.52 21.89 -7.59
C ASN A 174 21.34 20.60 -7.54
N ILE A 175 21.23 19.78 -8.59
CA ILE A 175 22.00 18.52 -8.74
C ILE A 175 23.32 18.85 -9.43
#